data_fca4285333e6f95111c2f942eeca6b60
#
_entry.id   fca4285333e6f95111c2f942eeca6b60
#
_cell.length_a   1.000
_cell.length_b   1.000
_cell.length_c   1.000
_cell.angle_alpha   90.00
_cell.angle_beta   90.00
_cell.angle_gamma   90.00
#
_symmetry.space_group_name_H-M   'P 1'
#
loop_
_entity.id
_entity.type
_entity.pdbx_description
1 polymer ?
#
loop_
_entity_poly.entity_id
_entity_poly.type
_entity_poly.pdbx_seq_one_letter_code
_entity_poly.pdbx_strand_id
1 'polypeptide(L)'
;IKVVEMMDDMRNHVKDWGDRDEVKNYLEQLDDKQAFDRKGLIYGMGHAVYSLSDPRARVFKSFVERLAVAKGREKDFALYSMVENLAPEVIAEKRHIYKGVSANVDFYSGFVYSMLDIPLELYTPIFAIARIVGWSAHRMEELVNMDKIIRPAYRSIMPEKAYVPLEER
;
A
#
# COMPACT_ATOMS: atom_id res chain seq x y z
N ILE A 1 7.06 -5.26 -2.89
CA ILE A 1 8.17 -6.14 -2.41
C ILE A 1 8.47 -5.83 -0.95
N LYS A 2 8.97 -4.65 -0.58
CA LYS A 2 9.41 -4.32 0.78
C LYS A 2 8.39 -4.57 1.90
N VAL A 3 7.10 -4.40 1.63
CA VAL A 3 6.05 -4.74 2.61
C VAL A 3 6.05 -6.23 2.91
N VAL A 4 6.12 -7.07 1.89
CA VAL A 4 6.12 -8.54 2.06
C VAL A 4 7.34 -9.00 2.83
N GLU A 5 8.53 -8.52 2.43
CA GLU A 5 9.78 -8.83 3.12
C GLU A 5 9.75 -8.40 4.60
N MET A 6 9.22 -7.22 4.91
CA MET A 6 9.04 -6.74 6.28
C MET A 6 8.06 -7.61 7.08
N MET A 7 6.94 -8.00 6.47
CA MET A 7 5.96 -8.86 7.13
C MET A 7 6.51 -10.28 7.34
N ASP A 8 7.33 -10.78 6.43
CA ASP A 8 8.02 -12.07 6.60
C ASP A 8 9.08 -12.01 7.72
N ASP A 9 9.82 -10.93 7.79
CA ASP A 9 10.76 -10.70 8.91
C ASP A 9 10.03 -10.63 10.25
N MET A 10 8.90 -9.91 10.31
CA MET A 10 8.03 -9.86 11.50
C MET A 10 7.54 -11.25 11.93
N ARG A 11 7.08 -12.08 10.98
CA ARG A 11 6.64 -13.46 11.27
C ARG A 11 7.71 -14.31 11.93
N ASN A 12 8.97 -14.07 11.58
CA ASN A 12 10.11 -14.82 12.12
C ASN A 12 10.56 -14.33 13.51
N HIS A 13 10.23 -13.09 13.88
CA HIS A 13 10.70 -12.47 15.11
C HIS A 13 9.61 -12.30 16.18
N VAL A 14 8.34 -12.13 15.79
CA VAL A 14 7.19 -12.08 16.70
C VAL A 14 6.69 -13.48 16.96
N LYS A 15 6.59 -13.88 18.22
CA LYS A 15 6.20 -15.25 18.63
C LYS A 15 4.70 -15.43 18.57
N ASP A 16 3.97 -14.48 19.13
CA ASP A 16 2.50 -14.47 19.11
C ASP A 16 1.98 -13.31 18.26
N TRP A 17 1.49 -13.64 17.06
CA TRP A 17 0.93 -12.64 16.13
C TRP A 17 -0.42 -12.09 16.58
N GLY A 18 -1.03 -12.67 17.61
CA GLY A 18 -2.24 -12.18 18.26
C GLY A 18 -1.96 -11.20 19.40
N ASP A 19 -0.73 -11.16 19.89
CA ASP A 19 -0.32 -10.26 20.97
C ASP A 19 -0.03 -8.86 20.41
N ARG A 20 -0.89 -7.90 20.78
CA ARG A 20 -0.80 -6.50 20.37
C ARG A 20 0.52 -5.85 20.82
N ASP A 21 0.96 -6.16 22.02
CA ASP A 21 2.15 -5.52 22.61
C ASP A 21 3.43 -6.04 21.94
N GLU A 22 3.47 -7.33 21.64
CA GLU A 22 4.60 -7.94 20.93
C GLU A 22 4.72 -7.39 19.51
N VAL A 23 3.62 -7.28 18.78
CA VAL A 23 3.59 -6.67 17.44
C VAL A 23 3.95 -5.18 17.50
N LYS A 24 3.42 -4.42 18.49
CA LYS A 24 3.77 -3.00 18.67
C LYS A 24 5.25 -2.82 18.94
N ASN A 25 5.84 -3.62 19.82
CA ASN A 25 7.27 -3.58 20.12
C ASN A 25 8.12 -3.82 18.86
N TYR A 26 7.75 -4.77 18.03
CA TYR A 26 8.47 -5.00 16.77
C TYR A 26 8.36 -3.79 15.82
N LEU A 27 7.20 -3.14 15.72
CA LEU A 27 7.03 -1.91 14.92
C LEU A 27 7.87 -0.75 15.46
N GLU A 28 8.02 -0.64 16.77
CA GLU A 28 8.91 0.33 17.41
C GLU A 28 10.38 0.07 17.06
N GLN A 29 10.81 -1.20 17.07
CA GLN A 29 12.16 -1.58 16.64
C GLN A 29 12.41 -1.27 15.16
N LEU A 30 11.40 -1.42 14.29
CA LEU A 30 11.49 -1.01 12.88
C LEU A 30 11.76 0.50 12.77
N ASP A 31 10.98 1.33 13.49
CA ASP A 31 11.12 2.78 13.45
C ASP A 31 12.46 3.24 14.06
N ASP A 32 12.92 2.57 15.11
CA ASP A 32 14.22 2.80 15.78
C ASP A 32 15.43 2.26 14.99
N LYS A 33 15.25 1.73 13.79
CA LYS A 33 16.29 1.16 12.92
C LYS A 33 17.00 -0.07 13.53
N GLN A 34 16.31 -0.83 14.34
CA GLN A 34 16.85 -2.00 15.02
C GLN A 34 16.42 -3.33 14.38
N ALA A 35 15.34 -3.32 13.60
CA ALA A 35 14.78 -4.52 12.95
C ALA A 35 14.79 -4.40 11.42
N PHE A 36 14.58 -5.53 10.74
CA PHE A 36 14.50 -5.68 9.30
C PHE A 36 15.71 -5.05 8.58
N ASP A 37 15.49 -4.09 7.69
CA ASP A 37 16.54 -3.44 6.88
C ASP A 37 17.18 -2.20 7.55
N ARG A 38 16.83 -1.91 8.78
CA ARG A 38 17.35 -0.82 9.61
C ARG A 38 17.21 0.58 9.00
N LYS A 39 16.23 0.79 8.13
CA LYS A 39 15.98 2.11 7.52
C LYS A 39 15.03 2.98 8.34
N GLY A 40 14.41 2.44 9.37
CA GLY A 40 13.45 3.15 10.21
C GLY A 40 12.14 3.41 9.44
N LEU A 41 11.69 2.47 8.62
CA LEU A 41 10.49 2.62 7.81
C LEU A 41 9.54 1.45 8.05
N ILE A 42 8.29 1.77 8.36
CA ILE A 42 7.18 0.82 8.30
C ILE A 42 6.59 0.91 6.89
N TYR A 43 6.98 -0.05 6.05
CA TYR A 43 6.64 -0.05 4.64
C TYR A 43 5.14 -0.24 4.40
N GLY A 44 4.61 0.44 3.39
CA GLY A 44 3.19 0.44 3.08
C GLY A 44 2.36 1.43 3.87
N MET A 45 2.99 2.21 4.76
CA MET A 45 2.33 3.25 5.54
C MET A 45 2.65 4.64 5.00
N GLY A 46 1.60 5.50 4.97
CA GLY A 46 1.69 6.88 4.50
C GLY A 46 1.53 7.03 2.99
N HIS A 47 1.10 8.23 2.60
CA HIS A 47 0.93 8.63 1.20
C HIS A 47 1.09 10.15 1.06
N ALA A 48 1.56 10.61 -0.10
CA ALA A 48 1.78 12.03 -0.36
C ALA A 48 0.47 12.85 -0.37
N VAL A 49 -0.63 12.23 -0.79
CA VAL A 49 -1.95 12.86 -0.93
C VAL A 49 -2.91 12.43 0.17
N TYR A 50 -3.04 11.12 0.39
CA TYR A 50 -3.98 10.56 1.37
C TYR A 50 -3.38 10.53 2.76
N SER A 51 -3.95 11.30 3.69
CA SER A 51 -3.50 11.34 5.09
C SER A 51 -4.42 10.59 6.05
N LEU A 52 -5.74 10.61 5.81
CA LEU A 52 -6.71 9.95 6.67
C LEU A 52 -6.94 8.49 6.27
N SER A 53 -7.11 8.24 4.98
CA SER A 53 -7.21 6.89 4.42
C SER A 53 -6.98 6.90 2.93
N ASP A 54 -6.35 5.85 2.39
CA ASP A 54 -6.29 5.62 0.95
C ASP A 54 -7.55 4.81 0.54
N PRO A 55 -8.47 5.40 -0.26
CA PRO A 55 -9.70 4.72 -0.66
C PRO A 55 -9.41 3.42 -1.45
N ARG A 56 -8.28 3.37 -2.16
CA ARG A 56 -7.85 2.16 -2.89
C ARG A 56 -7.47 1.03 -1.93
N ALA A 57 -6.76 1.35 -0.85
CA ALA A 57 -6.39 0.37 0.17
C ALA A 57 -7.63 -0.18 0.89
N ARG A 58 -8.63 0.65 1.17
CA ARG A 58 -9.89 0.22 1.79
C ARG A 58 -10.67 -0.76 0.92
N VAL A 59 -10.86 -0.43 -0.36
CA VAL A 59 -11.51 -1.34 -1.31
C VAL A 59 -10.72 -2.64 -1.44
N PHE A 60 -9.40 -2.54 -1.55
CA PHE A 60 -8.53 -3.68 -1.68
C PHE A 60 -8.61 -4.62 -0.47
N LYS A 61 -8.66 -4.07 0.74
CA LYS A 61 -8.77 -4.83 2.00
C LYS A 61 -9.96 -5.78 2.02
N SER A 62 -11.13 -5.37 1.50
CA SER A 62 -12.33 -6.23 1.46
C SER A 62 -12.15 -7.46 0.55
N PHE A 63 -11.37 -7.33 -0.51
CA PHE A 63 -11.00 -8.47 -1.37
C PHE A 63 -9.95 -9.35 -0.70
N VAL A 64 -8.97 -8.75 -0.01
CA VAL A 64 -7.92 -9.46 0.71
C VAL A 64 -8.51 -10.37 1.78
N GLU A 65 -9.46 -9.88 2.56
CA GLU A 65 -10.14 -10.67 3.60
C GLU A 65 -10.80 -11.93 3.02
N ARG A 66 -11.61 -11.76 1.97
CA ARG A 66 -12.27 -12.89 1.30
C ARG A 66 -11.28 -13.88 0.69
N LEU A 67 -10.20 -13.38 0.08
CA LEU A 67 -9.16 -14.22 -0.50
C LEU A 67 -8.38 -14.97 0.59
N ALA A 68 -8.08 -14.32 1.71
CA ALA A 68 -7.39 -14.93 2.84
C ALA A 68 -8.20 -16.14 3.41
N VAL A 69 -9.52 -15.98 3.56
CA VAL A 69 -10.40 -17.09 3.94
C VAL A 69 -10.36 -18.21 2.90
N ALA A 70 -10.47 -17.88 1.62
CA ALA A 70 -10.44 -18.89 0.54
C ALA A 70 -9.11 -19.65 0.44
N LYS A 71 -8.01 -19.04 0.89
CA LYS A 71 -6.65 -19.60 0.85
C LYS A 71 -6.15 -20.13 2.20
N GLY A 72 -6.96 -20.09 3.28
CA GLY A 72 -6.57 -20.51 4.61
C GLY A 72 -5.46 -19.64 5.23
N ARG A 73 -5.47 -18.34 4.90
CA ARG A 73 -4.45 -17.35 5.32
C ARG A 73 -5.03 -16.28 6.27
N GLU A 74 -6.06 -16.63 7.06
CA GLU A 74 -6.75 -15.71 7.97
C GLU A 74 -5.83 -15.18 9.07
N LYS A 75 -4.89 -15.99 9.56
CA LYS A 75 -3.91 -15.56 10.55
C LYS A 75 -2.98 -14.49 10.00
N ASP A 76 -2.54 -14.63 8.76
CA ASP A 76 -1.75 -13.61 8.09
C ASP A 76 -2.55 -12.31 7.92
N PHE A 77 -3.81 -12.42 7.50
CA PHE A 77 -4.68 -11.26 7.36
C PHE A 77 -4.90 -10.53 8.70
N ALA A 78 -5.07 -11.29 9.79
CA ALA A 78 -5.17 -10.72 11.13
C ALA A 78 -3.90 -9.95 11.52
N LEU A 79 -2.72 -10.50 11.25
CA LEU A 79 -1.44 -9.81 11.46
C LEU A 79 -1.34 -8.52 10.63
N TYR A 80 -1.65 -8.56 9.33
CA TYR A 80 -1.68 -7.37 8.48
C TYR A 80 -2.64 -6.31 9.02
N SER A 81 -3.84 -6.71 9.46
CA SER A 81 -4.82 -5.80 10.04
C SER A 81 -4.35 -5.19 11.37
N MET A 82 -3.64 -5.95 12.19
CA MET A 82 -3.05 -5.46 13.43
C MET A 82 -1.96 -4.44 13.14
N VAL A 83 -1.07 -4.71 12.21
CA VAL A 83 -0.02 -3.77 11.77
C VAL A 83 -0.63 -2.49 11.20
N GLU A 84 -1.67 -2.59 10.35
CA GLU A 84 -2.39 -1.42 9.81
C GLU A 84 -2.91 -0.49 10.91
N ASN A 85 -3.41 -1.08 12.02
CA ASN A 85 -3.95 -0.30 13.14
C ASN A 85 -2.85 0.27 14.06
N LEU A 86 -1.78 -0.49 14.31
CA LEU A 86 -0.71 -0.10 15.24
C LEU A 86 0.32 0.84 14.63
N ALA A 87 0.65 0.67 13.35
CA ALA A 87 1.69 1.45 12.70
C ALA A 87 1.45 2.97 12.73
N PRO A 88 0.22 3.49 12.53
CA PRO A 88 -0.06 4.91 12.70
C PRO A 88 0.21 5.42 14.11
N GLU A 89 -0.10 4.63 15.15
CA GLU A 89 0.16 4.98 16.55
C GLU A 89 1.67 5.11 16.80
N VAL A 90 2.44 4.08 16.43
CA VAL A 90 3.91 4.07 16.58
C VAL A 90 4.56 5.22 15.84
N ILE A 91 4.17 5.46 14.58
CA ILE A 91 4.72 6.57 13.79
C ILE A 91 4.39 7.92 14.41
N ALA A 92 3.16 8.12 14.90
CA ALA A 92 2.76 9.37 15.54
C ALA A 92 3.52 9.63 16.84
N GLU A 93 3.64 8.61 17.70
CA GLU A 93 4.35 8.69 18.98
C GLU A 93 5.84 9.02 18.77
N LYS A 94 6.50 8.29 17.87
CA LYS A 94 7.95 8.40 17.66
C LYS A 94 8.37 9.64 16.87
N ARG A 95 7.60 10.02 15.85
CA ARG A 95 7.98 11.10 14.92
C ARG A 95 7.27 12.42 15.19
N HIS A 96 6.40 12.48 16.21
CA HIS A 96 5.58 13.66 16.51
C HIS A 96 4.81 14.17 15.29
N ILE A 97 4.36 13.23 14.42
CA ILE A 97 3.59 13.53 13.22
C ILE A 97 2.11 13.54 13.57
N TYR A 98 1.54 14.73 13.69
CA TYR A 98 0.09 14.91 13.95
C TYR A 98 -0.78 14.80 12.69
N LYS A 99 -0.15 14.80 11.52
CA LYS A 99 -0.83 14.49 10.26
C LYS A 99 -1.09 12.98 10.23
N GLY A 100 -2.33 12.57 10.03
CA GLY A 100 -2.69 11.16 9.97
C GLY A 100 -1.82 10.36 8.99
N VAL A 101 -1.48 9.15 9.38
CA VAL A 101 -0.78 8.16 8.54
C VAL A 101 -1.70 6.98 8.36
N SER A 102 -1.86 6.51 7.15
CA SER A 102 -2.71 5.36 6.84
C SER A 102 -2.01 4.39 5.90
N ALA A 103 -2.47 3.13 5.88
CA ALA A 103 -2.00 2.17 4.90
C ALA A 103 -2.30 2.66 3.48
N ASN A 104 -1.33 2.54 2.59
CA ASN A 104 -1.49 2.81 1.17
C ASN A 104 -1.78 1.51 0.40
N VAL A 105 -2.01 1.62 -0.92
CA VAL A 105 -2.36 0.46 -1.77
C VAL A 105 -1.29 -0.64 -1.75
N ASP A 106 -0.03 -0.29 -1.53
CA ASP A 106 1.08 -1.26 -1.55
C ASP A 106 1.10 -2.15 -0.32
N PHE A 107 0.43 -1.73 0.78
CA PHE A 107 0.38 -2.50 2.02
C PHE A 107 -0.25 -3.88 1.81
N TYR A 108 -1.39 -3.94 1.12
CA TYR A 108 -2.10 -5.19 0.89
C TYR A 108 -1.79 -5.86 -0.46
N SER A 109 -1.29 -5.12 -1.45
CA SER A 109 -1.09 -5.66 -2.81
C SER A 109 -0.12 -6.84 -2.83
N GLY A 110 0.98 -6.75 -2.10
CA GLY A 110 1.95 -7.84 -2.00
C GLY A 110 1.37 -9.10 -1.36
N PHE A 111 0.51 -8.94 -0.36
CA PHE A 111 -0.17 -10.07 0.28
C PHE A 111 -1.12 -10.78 -0.70
N VAL A 112 -1.89 -10.02 -1.48
CA VAL A 112 -2.74 -10.61 -2.53
C VAL A 112 -1.90 -11.38 -3.54
N TYR A 113 -0.81 -10.78 -4.02
CA TYR A 113 0.05 -11.46 -4.99
C TYR A 113 0.65 -12.74 -4.44
N SER A 114 1.03 -12.76 -3.17
CA SER A 114 1.51 -13.99 -2.51
C SER A 114 0.44 -15.07 -2.41
N MET A 115 -0.82 -14.70 -2.16
CA MET A 115 -1.94 -15.64 -2.12
C MET A 115 -2.34 -16.18 -3.50
N LEU A 116 -1.98 -15.46 -4.55
CA LEU A 116 -2.18 -15.87 -5.95
C LEU A 116 -0.95 -16.57 -6.54
N ASP A 117 0.04 -16.92 -5.72
CA ASP A 117 1.27 -17.60 -6.11
C ASP A 117 2.05 -16.85 -7.22
N ILE A 118 1.93 -15.51 -7.25
CA ILE A 118 2.68 -14.67 -8.18
C ILE A 118 4.13 -14.56 -7.69
N PRO A 119 5.13 -14.84 -8.53
CA PRO A 119 6.53 -14.65 -8.16
C PRO A 119 6.84 -13.22 -7.77
N LEU A 120 7.70 -13.04 -6.74
CA LEU A 120 8.03 -11.74 -6.16
C LEU A 120 8.60 -10.75 -7.20
N GLU A 121 9.33 -11.28 -8.19
CA GLU A 121 9.95 -10.51 -9.28
C GLU A 121 8.90 -9.84 -10.18
N LEU A 122 7.68 -10.36 -10.23
CA LEU A 122 6.59 -9.82 -11.04
C LEU A 122 5.75 -8.74 -10.36
N TYR A 123 5.92 -8.51 -9.06
CA TYR A 123 5.09 -7.54 -8.31
C TYR A 123 5.19 -6.12 -8.90
N THR A 124 6.39 -5.65 -9.20
CA THR A 124 6.59 -4.35 -9.85
C THR A 124 6.21 -4.35 -11.34
N PRO A 125 6.60 -5.35 -12.14
CA PRO A 125 6.15 -5.46 -13.53
C PRO A 125 4.63 -5.43 -13.73
N ILE A 126 3.84 -6.05 -12.85
CA ILE A 126 2.36 -6.00 -12.92
C ILE A 126 1.85 -4.56 -12.83
N PHE A 127 2.42 -3.74 -11.95
CA PHE A 127 2.08 -2.32 -11.90
C PHE A 127 2.45 -1.58 -13.19
N ALA A 128 3.60 -1.88 -13.78
CA ALA A 128 4.04 -1.28 -15.04
C ALA A 128 3.10 -1.68 -16.21
N ILE A 129 2.74 -2.95 -16.30
CA ILE A 129 1.78 -3.46 -17.30
C ILE A 129 0.45 -2.68 -17.22
N ALA A 130 -0.07 -2.47 -16.01
CA ALA A 130 -1.30 -1.73 -15.79
C ALA A 130 -1.21 -0.23 -16.15
N ARG A 131 -0.02 0.33 -16.32
CA ARG A 131 0.21 1.75 -16.63
C ARG A 131 0.70 1.98 -18.06
N ILE A 132 1.19 0.95 -18.76
CA ILE A 132 1.86 1.14 -20.05
C ILE A 132 0.98 1.82 -21.09
N VAL A 133 -0.32 1.55 -21.10
CA VAL A 133 -1.27 2.21 -22.01
C VAL A 133 -1.36 3.71 -21.73
N GLY A 134 -1.51 4.09 -20.44
CA GLY A 134 -1.56 5.50 -20.03
C GLY A 134 -0.24 6.21 -20.27
N TRP A 135 0.89 5.57 -19.97
CA TRP A 135 2.21 6.12 -20.26
C TRP A 135 2.43 6.33 -21.74
N SER A 136 1.99 5.38 -22.59
CA SER A 136 2.11 5.52 -24.04
C SER A 136 1.25 6.67 -24.55
N ALA A 137 0.02 6.83 -24.07
CA ALA A 137 -0.85 7.94 -24.43
C ALA A 137 -0.23 9.29 -24.04
N HIS A 138 0.25 9.44 -22.82
CA HIS A 138 0.93 10.66 -22.37
C HIS A 138 2.23 10.93 -23.14
N ARG A 139 2.99 9.88 -23.47
CA ARG A 139 4.20 10.05 -24.28
C ARG A 139 3.91 10.52 -25.69
N MET A 140 2.88 9.98 -26.33
CA MET A 140 2.44 10.46 -27.65
C MET A 140 2.00 11.92 -27.59
N GLU A 141 1.22 12.30 -26.58
CA GLU A 141 0.76 13.67 -26.38
C GLU A 141 1.94 14.63 -26.16
N GLU A 142 2.93 14.22 -25.35
CA GLU A 142 4.15 14.99 -25.11
C GLU A 142 4.95 15.21 -26.41
N LEU A 143 5.12 14.17 -27.23
CA LEU A 143 5.85 14.26 -28.49
C LEU A 143 5.17 15.18 -29.52
N VAL A 144 3.84 15.25 -29.50
CA VAL A 144 3.07 16.11 -30.41
C VAL A 144 3.07 17.57 -29.96
N ASN A 145 2.98 17.80 -28.65
CA ASN A 145 2.65 19.13 -28.13
C ASN A 145 3.83 19.86 -27.45
N MET A 146 4.83 19.16 -26.91
CA MET A 146 5.81 19.81 -26.04
C MET A 146 7.15 19.08 -25.94
N ASP A 147 8.22 19.86 -25.79
CA ASP A 147 9.58 19.38 -25.47
C ASP A 147 9.89 19.45 -23.96
N LYS A 148 8.90 19.64 -23.10
CA LYS A 148 9.07 19.87 -21.67
C LYS A 148 8.35 18.80 -20.85
N ILE A 149 8.89 18.51 -19.65
CA ILE A 149 8.18 17.74 -18.65
C ILE A 149 6.89 18.46 -18.24
N ILE A 150 5.76 17.84 -18.50
CA ILE A 150 4.45 18.37 -18.13
C ILE A 150 4.18 18.02 -16.66
N ARG A 151 3.90 19.05 -15.85
CA ARG A 151 3.42 18.88 -14.47
C ARG A 151 2.00 19.43 -14.40
N PRO A 152 0.98 18.60 -14.63
CA PRO A 152 -0.40 19.07 -14.65
C PRO A 152 -0.83 19.57 -13.27
N ALA A 153 -1.72 20.56 -13.25
CA ALA A 153 -2.41 20.97 -12.05
C ALA A 153 -3.40 19.86 -11.62
N TYR A 154 -3.58 19.68 -10.32
CA TYR A 154 -4.52 18.68 -9.78
C TYR A 154 -5.98 19.13 -9.76
N ARG A 155 -6.27 20.31 -10.30
CA ARG A 155 -7.62 20.84 -10.38
C ARG A 155 -8.22 20.58 -11.76
N SER A 156 -9.34 19.87 -11.81
CA SER A 156 -10.12 19.75 -13.04
C SER A 156 -10.69 21.11 -13.43
N ILE A 157 -10.56 21.48 -14.69
CA ILE A 157 -11.21 22.65 -15.29
C ILE A 157 -12.55 22.28 -15.94
N MET A 158 -12.84 20.99 -16.05
CA MET A 158 -14.12 20.50 -16.57
C MET A 158 -15.17 20.52 -15.47
N PRO A 159 -16.44 20.82 -15.80
CA PRO A 159 -17.54 20.65 -14.86
C PRO A 159 -17.64 19.19 -14.42
N GLU A 160 -18.03 18.99 -13.18
CA GLU A 160 -18.30 17.65 -12.65
C GLU A 160 -19.43 17.00 -13.45
N LYS A 161 -19.19 15.79 -13.93
CA LYS A 161 -20.18 15.00 -14.68
C LYS A 161 -20.49 13.73 -13.90
N ALA A 162 -21.76 13.37 -13.86
CA ALA A 162 -22.17 12.08 -13.33
C ALA A 162 -21.54 10.94 -14.16
N TYR A 163 -21.17 9.87 -13.47
CA TYR A 163 -20.74 8.66 -14.16
C TYR A 163 -21.92 8.04 -14.93
N VAL A 164 -21.73 7.79 -16.21
CA VAL A 164 -22.68 7.07 -17.05
C VAL A 164 -22.12 5.67 -17.29
N PRO A 165 -22.87 4.60 -16.94
CA PRO A 165 -22.47 3.23 -17.24
C PRO A 165 -22.24 3.00 -18.73
N LEU A 166 -21.39 2.01 -19.08
CA LEU A 166 -21.03 1.76 -20.48
C LEU A 166 -22.27 1.44 -21.35
N GLU A 167 -23.23 0.75 -20.75
CA GLU A 167 -24.48 0.32 -21.39
C GLU A 167 -25.44 1.50 -21.69
N GLU A 168 -25.21 2.65 -21.08
CA GLU A 168 -26.02 3.86 -21.21
C GLU A 168 -25.35 4.99 -22.03
N ARG A 169 -24.17 4.72 -22.61
CA ARG A 169 -23.38 5.69 -23.37
C ARG A 169 -23.73 5.69 -24.86
#